data_1d0936b599918039604feac49c1843e7
#
_entry.id   1d0936b599918039604feac49c1843e7
#
_cell.length_a   1.000
_cell.length_b   1.000
_cell.length_c   1.000
_cell.angle_alpha   90.00
_cell.angle_beta   90.00
_cell.angle_gamma   90.00
#
_symmetry.space_group_name_H-M   'P 1'
#
loop_
_entity.id
_entity.type
_entity.pdbx_description
1 polymer ?
#
loop_
_entity_poly.entity_id
_entity_poly.type
_entity_poly.pdbx_seq_one_letter_code
_entity_poly.pdbx_strand_id
1 'polypeptide(L)'
;MDKKTVFLTGGTGNMGWAGFQELYKRKDRFDIRLLARDSRKNRKMLAGYINDPAVTVVWGDLTRYEDVLEGVNGSDYVLHVGGMVSPAADYYPEKTLKVNVTAAENVVKAVLAQPHKDEMRVVYIGSVAQYGDRNPPYHWGGADEPQTPAKYDMYA
;
A
#
# COMPACT_ATOMS: atom_id res chain seq x y z
N MET A 1 7.60 21.21 15.93
CA MET A 1 6.37 20.48 15.53
C MET A 1 6.67 19.02 15.71
N ASP A 2 5.76 18.29 16.33
CA ASP A 2 5.90 16.85 16.44
C ASP A 2 5.84 16.22 15.06
N LYS A 3 6.71 15.24 14.79
CA LYS A 3 6.71 14.52 13.54
C LYS A 3 5.42 13.73 13.38
N LYS A 4 4.97 13.57 12.15
CA LYS A 4 3.83 12.73 11.82
C LYS A 4 4.31 11.34 11.40
N THR A 5 3.65 10.31 11.88
CA THR A 5 3.97 8.93 11.51
C THR A 5 3.22 8.52 10.26
N VAL A 6 3.96 8.03 9.26
CA VAL A 6 3.43 7.52 8.00
C VAL A 6 3.65 6.01 7.93
N PHE A 7 2.57 5.24 7.91
CA PHE A 7 2.62 3.82 7.61
C PHE A 7 2.53 3.60 6.10
N LEU A 8 3.56 2.97 5.52
CA LEU A 8 3.66 2.69 4.09
C LEU A 8 3.67 1.18 3.85
N THR A 9 2.72 0.69 3.08
CA THR A 9 2.73 -0.68 2.56
C THR A 9 3.31 -0.71 1.15
N GLY A 10 3.87 -1.84 0.76
CA GLY A 10 4.46 -1.97 -0.58
C GLY A 10 5.75 -1.19 -0.80
N GLY A 11 6.37 -0.64 0.25
CA GLY A 11 7.56 0.19 0.19
C GLY A 11 8.81 -0.46 -0.43
N THR A 12 8.79 -1.77 -0.68
CA THR A 12 9.85 -2.49 -1.40
C THR A 12 9.49 -2.81 -2.87
N GLY A 13 8.32 -2.39 -3.34
CA GLY A 13 7.91 -2.42 -4.75
C GLY A 13 8.32 -1.15 -5.50
N ASN A 14 8.13 -1.11 -6.82
CA ASN A 14 8.58 0.03 -7.64
C ASN A 14 7.98 1.37 -7.19
N MET A 15 6.66 1.45 -7.13
CA MET A 15 5.95 2.67 -6.74
C MET A 15 6.18 3.02 -5.27
N GLY A 16 6.04 2.01 -4.39
CA GLY A 16 6.23 2.19 -2.96
C GLY A 16 7.66 2.57 -2.60
N TRP A 17 8.66 2.07 -3.33
CA TRP A 17 10.06 2.46 -3.15
C TRP A 17 10.29 3.94 -3.49
N ALA A 18 9.72 4.42 -4.59
CA ALA A 18 9.79 5.84 -4.92
C ALA A 18 9.12 6.69 -3.84
N GLY A 19 7.95 6.26 -3.36
CA GLY A 19 7.26 6.92 -2.24
C GLY A 19 8.07 6.91 -0.94
N PHE A 20 8.72 5.78 -0.61
CA PHE A 20 9.62 5.70 0.54
C PHE A 20 10.78 6.68 0.43
N GLN A 21 11.43 6.77 -0.74
CA GLN A 21 12.53 7.70 -0.96
C GLN A 21 12.09 9.16 -0.78
N GLU A 22 10.90 9.52 -1.24
CA GLU A 22 10.37 10.86 -1.07
C GLU A 22 9.99 11.19 0.39
N LEU A 23 9.47 10.22 1.13
CA LEU A 23 9.25 10.35 2.57
C LEU A 23 10.58 10.49 3.32
N TYR A 24 11.56 9.67 2.97
CA TYR A 24 12.88 9.67 3.61
C TYR A 24 13.64 10.99 3.44
N LYS A 25 13.51 11.65 2.29
CA LYS A 25 14.03 13.02 2.09
C LYS A 25 13.41 14.04 3.05
N ARG A 26 12.24 13.72 3.63
CA ARG A 26 11.46 14.55 4.54
C ARG A 26 11.39 13.96 5.97
N LYS A 27 12.38 13.17 6.35
CA LYS A 27 12.45 12.51 7.67
C LYS A 27 12.59 13.47 8.86
N ASP A 28 12.83 14.72 8.59
CA ASP A 28 12.69 15.81 9.56
C ASP A 28 11.24 16.08 9.96
N ARG A 29 10.28 15.75 9.08
CA ARG A 29 8.83 15.96 9.26
C ARG A 29 8.08 14.67 9.54
N PHE A 30 8.60 13.53 9.09
CA PHE A 30 7.91 12.24 9.15
C PHE A 30 8.77 11.17 9.81
N ASP A 31 8.13 10.38 10.65
CA ASP A 31 8.59 9.06 11.03
C ASP A 31 7.94 8.03 10.11
N ILE A 32 8.76 7.18 9.51
CA ILE A 32 8.33 6.28 8.42
C ILE A 32 8.26 4.86 8.97
N ARG A 33 7.10 4.25 8.88
CA ARG A 33 6.91 2.85 9.24
C ARG A 33 6.59 2.03 7.99
N LEU A 34 7.42 1.03 7.70
CA LEU A 34 7.28 0.18 6.52
C LEU A 34 6.80 -1.22 6.90
N LEU A 35 5.78 -1.74 6.24
CA LEU A 35 5.51 -3.17 6.26
C LEU A 35 6.23 -3.83 5.08
N ALA A 36 7.12 -4.76 5.39
CA ALA A 36 7.91 -5.47 4.40
C ALA A 36 7.99 -6.96 4.71
N ARG A 37 7.81 -7.80 3.68
CA ARG A 37 8.01 -9.25 3.84
C ARG A 37 9.46 -9.54 4.21
N ASP A 38 9.67 -10.40 5.20
CA ASP A 38 10.99 -10.84 5.61
C ASP A 38 11.60 -11.74 4.52
N SER A 39 12.43 -11.15 3.69
CA SER A 39 13.15 -11.82 2.63
C SER A 39 14.56 -11.27 2.50
N ARG A 40 15.49 -12.10 2.01
CA ARG A 40 16.87 -11.66 1.76
C ARG A 40 16.95 -10.42 0.87
N LYS A 41 16.07 -10.34 -0.14
CA LYS A 41 15.98 -9.19 -1.04
C LYS A 41 15.59 -7.92 -0.28
N ASN A 42 14.51 -7.98 0.50
CA ASN A 42 14.01 -6.82 1.24
C ASN A 42 14.96 -6.38 2.34
N ARG A 43 15.57 -7.34 3.06
CA ARG A 43 16.60 -7.04 4.06
C ARG A 43 17.80 -6.32 3.43
N LYS A 44 18.27 -6.76 2.26
CA LYS A 44 19.36 -6.09 1.53
C LYS A 44 18.95 -4.68 1.08
N MET A 45 17.73 -4.52 0.59
CA MET A 45 17.21 -3.25 0.10
C MET A 45 17.09 -2.21 1.21
N LEU A 46 16.65 -2.64 2.39
CA LEU A 46 16.41 -1.76 3.54
C LEU A 46 17.63 -1.62 4.47
N ALA A 47 18.73 -2.35 4.24
CA ALA A 47 19.89 -2.39 5.14
C ALA A 47 20.48 -1.02 5.46
N GLY A 48 20.44 -0.07 4.53
CA GLY A 48 20.94 1.31 4.74
C GLY A 48 19.98 2.21 5.55
N TYR A 49 18.79 1.74 5.88
CA TYR A 49 17.73 2.56 6.49
C TYR A 49 17.28 2.05 7.86
N ILE A 50 17.42 0.76 8.14
CA ILE A 50 16.90 0.12 9.36
C ILE A 50 17.52 0.64 10.68
N ASN A 51 18.65 1.31 10.60
CA ASN A 51 19.32 1.91 11.76
C ASN A 51 19.02 3.43 11.86
N ASP A 52 18.29 4.02 10.93
CA ASP A 52 17.86 5.41 11.02
C ASP A 52 16.66 5.52 11.97
N PRO A 53 16.72 6.37 13.01
CA PRO A 53 15.63 6.50 13.99
C PRO A 53 14.30 6.97 13.38
N ALA A 54 14.32 7.57 12.18
CA ALA A 54 13.12 7.96 11.47
C ALA A 54 12.47 6.82 10.68
N VAL A 55 13.07 5.60 10.68
CA VAL A 55 12.58 4.46 9.90
C VAL A 55 12.36 3.25 10.80
N THR A 56 11.15 2.75 10.84
CA THR A 56 10.79 1.50 11.50
C THR A 56 10.32 0.49 10.45
N VAL A 57 10.86 -0.72 10.47
CA VAL A 57 10.42 -1.79 9.58
C VAL A 57 9.66 -2.85 10.37
N VAL A 58 8.38 -3.02 10.05
CA VAL A 58 7.57 -4.15 10.50
C VAL A 58 7.79 -5.29 9.50
N TRP A 59 8.45 -6.35 9.96
CA TRP A 59 8.69 -7.54 9.16
C TRP A 59 7.47 -8.46 9.21
N GLY A 60 6.65 -8.43 8.16
CA GLY A 60 5.37 -9.14 8.15
C GLY A 60 4.75 -9.26 6.76
N ASP A 61 3.49 -9.65 6.73
CA ASP A 61 2.71 -9.86 5.50
C ASP A 61 1.38 -9.08 5.57
N LEU A 62 1.01 -8.44 4.45
CA LEU A 62 -0.26 -7.70 4.31
C LEU A 62 -1.50 -8.57 4.53
N THR A 63 -1.40 -9.86 4.31
CA THR A 63 -2.50 -10.81 4.52
C THR A 63 -2.68 -11.22 5.98
N ARG A 64 -1.79 -10.80 6.88
CA ARG A 64 -1.89 -11.01 8.32
C ARG A 64 -2.31 -9.73 9.01
N TYR A 65 -3.47 -9.78 9.65
CA TYR A 65 -4.05 -8.61 10.31
C TYR A 65 -3.14 -8.02 11.39
N GLU A 66 -2.50 -8.87 12.19
CA GLU A 66 -1.64 -8.46 13.30
C GLU A 66 -0.44 -7.64 12.82
N ASP A 67 0.17 -8.05 11.71
CA ASP A 67 1.32 -7.34 11.12
C ASP A 67 0.90 -5.96 10.59
N VAL A 68 -0.30 -5.88 9.98
CA VAL A 68 -0.87 -4.62 9.51
C VAL A 68 -1.26 -3.72 10.68
N LEU A 69 -1.87 -4.29 11.72
CA LEU A 69 -2.26 -3.56 12.92
C LEU A 69 -1.04 -2.96 13.63
N GLU A 70 0.05 -3.71 13.75
CA GLU A 70 1.31 -3.20 14.29
C GLU A 70 1.81 -2.00 13.47
N GLY A 71 1.72 -2.07 12.15
CA GLY A 71 2.12 -0.99 11.26
C GLY A 71 1.25 0.26 11.40
N VAL A 72 -0.06 0.08 11.51
CA VAL A 72 -1.05 1.18 11.59
C VAL A 72 -1.06 1.83 12.97
N ASN A 73 -0.74 1.10 14.03
CA ASN A 73 -0.89 1.58 15.40
C ASN A 73 -0.13 2.89 15.66
N GLY A 74 -0.87 3.94 16.04
CA GLY A 74 -0.33 5.27 16.28
C GLY A 74 0.16 6.02 15.02
N SER A 75 -0.22 5.59 13.82
CA SER A 75 0.09 6.31 12.58
C SER A 75 -0.91 7.43 12.31
N ASP A 76 -0.43 8.57 11.80
CA ASP A 76 -1.27 9.68 11.32
C ASP A 76 -1.73 9.47 9.88
N TYR A 77 -0.87 8.87 9.06
CA TYR A 77 -1.10 8.61 7.65
C TYR A 77 -0.88 7.14 7.31
N VAL A 78 -1.73 6.60 6.45
CA VAL A 78 -1.58 5.26 5.88
C VAL A 78 -1.51 5.39 4.36
N LEU A 79 -0.39 5.00 3.77
CA LEU A 79 -0.19 4.93 2.33
C LEU A 79 -0.22 3.46 1.90
N HIS A 80 -1.38 3.00 1.43
CA HIS A 80 -1.54 1.61 0.99
C HIS A 80 -1.23 1.49 -0.50
N VAL A 81 0.02 1.14 -0.79
CA VAL A 81 0.57 0.96 -2.15
C VAL A 81 0.80 -0.52 -2.46
N GLY A 82 0.79 -1.36 -1.42
CA GLY A 82 1.08 -2.79 -1.54
C GLY A 82 -0.06 -3.55 -2.20
N GLY A 83 0.27 -4.30 -3.25
CA GLY A 83 -0.65 -5.18 -3.95
C GLY A 83 0.08 -5.99 -5.03
N MET A 84 -0.61 -6.96 -5.61
CA MET A 84 -0.16 -7.69 -6.80
C MET A 84 -0.76 -7.03 -8.04
N VAL A 85 0.07 -6.81 -9.06
CA VAL A 85 -0.32 -6.16 -10.32
C VAL A 85 0.02 -7.07 -11.49
N SER A 86 -0.60 -6.84 -12.67
CA SER A 86 -0.24 -7.52 -13.90
C SER A 86 1.23 -7.27 -14.29
N PRO A 87 1.91 -8.22 -14.93
CA PRO A 87 1.38 -9.52 -15.40
C PRO A 87 1.31 -10.62 -14.32
N ALA A 88 1.83 -10.40 -13.11
CA ALA A 88 1.82 -11.42 -12.06
C ALA A 88 0.39 -11.75 -11.60
N ALA A 89 -0.51 -10.78 -11.60
CA ALA A 89 -1.91 -10.99 -11.28
C ALA A 89 -2.59 -12.00 -12.20
N ASP A 90 -2.29 -11.95 -13.49
CA ASP A 90 -2.89 -12.82 -14.50
C ASP A 90 -2.39 -14.27 -14.38
N TYR A 91 -1.13 -14.45 -13.97
CA TYR A 91 -0.57 -15.79 -13.74
C TYR A 91 -1.01 -16.43 -12.44
N TYR A 92 -1.39 -15.62 -11.43
CA TYR A 92 -1.74 -16.11 -10.10
C TYR A 92 -3.04 -15.46 -9.58
N PRO A 93 -4.18 -15.67 -10.25
CA PRO A 93 -5.43 -14.95 -9.96
C PRO A 93 -5.93 -15.14 -8.52
N GLU A 94 -5.98 -16.38 -8.03
CA GLU A 94 -6.43 -16.65 -6.65
C GLU A 94 -5.53 -15.99 -5.60
N LYS A 95 -4.22 -16.03 -5.84
CA LYS A 95 -3.26 -15.36 -4.95
C LYS A 95 -3.41 -13.84 -5.00
N THR A 96 -3.65 -13.30 -6.18
CA THR A 96 -3.87 -11.85 -6.38
C THR A 96 -5.11 -11.40 -5.64
N LEU A 97 -6.23 -12.09 -5.82
CA LEU A 97 -7.46 -11.80 -5.10
C LEU A 97 -7.24 -11.85 -3.59
N LYS A 98 -6.64 -12.93 -3.10
CA LYS A 98 -6.33 -13.08 -1.68
C LYS A 98 -5.44 -11.92 -1.16
N VAL A 99 -4.36 -11.59 -1.86
CA VAL A 99 -3.43 -10.54 -1.42
C VAL A 99 -4.10 -9.18 -1.49
N ASN A 100 -4.74 -8.82 -2.60
CA ASN A 100 -5.25 -7.46 -2.79
C ASN A 100 -6.49 -7.20 -1.91
N VAL A 101 -7.43 -8.13 -1.86
CA VAL A 101 -8.65 -7.98 -1.03
C VAL A 101 -8.31 -8.05 0.45
N THR A 102 -7.62 -9.12 0.88
CA THR A 102 -7.31 -9.29 2.31
C THR A 102 -6.41 -8.17 2.83
N ALA A 103 -5.44 -7.68 2.02
CA ALA A 103 -4.61 -6.56 2.43
C ALA A 103 -5.43 -5.27 2.63
N ALA A 104 -6.33 -4.95 1.69
CA ALA A 104 -7.20 -3.79 1.80
C ALA A 104 -8.13 -3.89 3.03
N GLU A 105 -8.75 -5.06 3.24
CA GLU A 105 -9.59 -5.32 4.42
C GLU A 105 -8.81 -5.17 5.73
N ASN A 106 -7.59 -5.71 5.81
CA ASN A 106 -6.75 -5.61 6.99
C ASN A 106 -6.38 -4.15 7.29
N VAL A 107 -6.03 -3.38 6.26
CA VAL A 107 -5.73 -1.95 6.43
C VAL A 107 -6.94 -1.19 6.95
N VAL A 108 -8.12 -1.39 6.35
CA VAL A 108 -9.36 -0.75 6.79
C VAL A 108 -9.69 -1.14 8.24
N LYS A 109 -9.66 -2.43 8.56
CA LYS A 109 -9.92 -2.92 9.92
C LYS A 109 -8.95 -2.34 10.93
N ALA A 110 -7.65 -2.29 10.59
CA ALA A 110 -6.62 -1.76 11.47
C ALA A 110 -6.79 -0.26 11.72
N VAL A 111 -7.15 0.52 10.70
CA VAL A 111 -7.44 1.96 10.82
C VAL A 111 -8.69 2.19 11.69
N LEU A 112 -9.77 1.45 11.43
CA LEU A 112 -11.01 1.57 12.19
C LEU A 112 -10.84 1.18 13.68
N ALA A 113 -9.86 0.35 13.99
CA ALA A 113 -9.53 -0.03 15.37
C ALA A 113 -8.74 1.05 16.13
N GLN A 114 -8.23 2.10 15.46
CA GLN A 114 -7.47 3.15 16.14
C GLN A 114 -8.38 4.12 16.90
N PRO A 115 -8.00 4.54 18.11
CA PRO A 115 -8.79 5.50 18.88
C PRO A 115 -8.86 6.88 18.22
N HIS A 116 -7.88 7.24 17.41
CA HIS A 116 -7.77 8.53 16.69
C HIS A 116 -8.09 8.40 15.18
N LYS A 117 -8.84 7.37 14.78
CA LYS A 117 -9.15 7.06 13.36
C LYS A 117 -9.72 8.24 12.56
N ASP A 118 -10.49 9.11 13.21
CA ASP A 118 -11.14 10.24 12.55
C ASP A 118 -10.13 11.35 12.16
N GLU A 119 -8.96 11.36 12.79
CA GLU A 119 -7.85 12.26 12.47
C GLU A 119 -6.88 11.66 11.45
N MET A 120 -6.94 10.36 11.24
CA MET A 120 -6.07 9.66 10.29
C MET A 120 -6.43 10.00 8.84
N ARG A 121 -5.45 9.91 7.96
CA ARG A 121 -5.66 9.98 6.51
C ARG A 121 -5.13 8.73 5.84
N VAL A 122 -6.00 8.11 5.04
CA VAL A 122 -5.66 6.90 4.28
C VAL A 122 -5.62 7.26 2.80
N VAL A 123 -4.52 6.92 2.15
CA VAL A 123 -4.37 6.97 0.69
C VAL A 123 -4.29 5.54 0.18
N TYR A 124 -5.27 5.17 -0.60
CA TYR A 124 -5.33 3.89 -1.30
C TYR A 124 -5.00 4.09 -2.78
N ILE A 125 -4.12 3.25 -3.31
CA ILE A 125 -3.77 3.31 -4.73
C ILE A 125 -4.72 2.42 -5.52
N GLY A 126 -5.59 3.04 -6.30
CA GLY A 126 -6.48 2.37 -7.25
C GLY A 126 -5.86 2.22 -8.64
N SER A 127 -6.65 1.73 -9.57
CA SER A 127 -6.25 1.55 -10.97
C SER A 127 -7.34 2.03 -11.91
N VAL A 128 -6.94 2.59 -13.04
CA VAL A 128 -7.88 2.89 -14.14
C VAL A 128 -8.41 1.63 -14.83
N ALA A 129 -7.76 0.50 -14.65
CA ALA A 129 -8.20 -0.80 -15.17
C ALA A 129 -9.62 -1.18 -14.67
N GLN A 130 -10.03 -0.67 -13.52
CA GLN A 130 -11.40 -0.85 -12.98
C GLN A 130 -12.51 -0.36 -13.91
N TYR A 131 -12.22 0.53 -14.85
CA TYR A 131 -13.19 1.02 -15.84
C TYR A 131 -13.23 0.17 -17.11
N GLY A 132 -12.40 -0.88 -17.22
CA GLY A 132 -12.37 -1.81 -18.34
C GLY A 132 -11.90 -1.20 -19.64
N ASP A 133 -12.26 -1.87 -20.74
CA ASP A 133 -11.87 -1.46 -22.07
C ASP A 133 -12.56 -0.15 -22.49
N ARG A 134 -11.76 0.75 -23.03
CA ARG A 134 -12.23 2.00 -23.61
C ARG A 134 -12.13 1.91 -25.13
N ASN A 135 -13.28 1.92 -25.81
CA ASN A 135 -13.33 1.81 -27.25
C ASN A 135 -13.18 3.18 -27.90
N PRO A 136 -12.30 3.31 -28.95
CA PRO A 136 -12.25 4.54 -29.75
C PRO A 136 -13.62 4.84 -30.37
N PRO A 137 -13.92 6.13 -30.75
CA PRO A 137 -12.92 7.19 -30.78
C PRO A 137 -12.84 8.03 -29.50
N TYR A 138 -13.77 7.98 -28.52
CA TYR A 138 -13.83 9.05 -27.52
C TYR A 138 -14.40 8.63 -26.17
N HIS A 139 -13.91 7.55 -25.61
CA HIS A 139 -14.37 7.23 -24.28
C HIS A 139 -13.43 7.78 -23.20
N TRP A 140 -13.77 8.92 -22.65
CA TRP A 140 -13.13 9.54 -21.49
C TRP A 140 -13.81 9.02 -20.24
N GLY A 141 -13.04 8.50 -19.28
CA GLY A 141 -13.57 8.05 -17.98
C GLY A 141 -13.77 9.24 -17.04
N GLY A 142 -14.94 9.35 -16.45
CA GLY A 142 -15.23 10.26 -15.35
C GLY A 142 -15.18 9.53 -14.00
N ALA A 143 -15.00 10.28 -12.91
CA ALA A 143 -14.94 9.71 -11.55
C ALA A 143 -16.26 9.02 -11.13
N ASP A 144 -17.37 9.44 -11.70
CA ASP A 144 -18.71 8.93 -11.36
C ASP A 144 -19.19 7.82 -12.30
N GLU A 145 -18.34 7.37 -13.22
CA GLU A 145 -18.70 6.27 -14.13
C GLU A 145 -18.72 4.92 -13.40
N PRO A 146 -19.66 4.01 -13.78
CA PRO A 146 -19.67 2.65 -13.27
C PRO A 146 -18.35 1.92 -13.55
N GLN A 147 -17.87 1.22 -12.56
CA GLN A 147 -16.72 0.34 -12.72
C GLN A 147 -17.13 -0.91 -13.50
N THR A 148 -16.47 -1.15 -14.61
CA THR A 148 -16.75 -2.28 -15.51
C THR A 148 -15.45 -2.98 -15.90
N PRO A 149 -14.75 -3.62 -14.95
CA PRO A 149 -13.46 -4.25 -15.23
C PRO A 149 -13.60 -5.31 -16.33
N ALA A 150 -12.60 -5.42 -17.18
CA ALA A 150 -12.56 -6.44 -18.20
C ALA A 150 -12.41 -7.82 -17.55
N LYS A 151 -13.21 -8.80 -18.01
CA LYS A 151 -13.25 -10.15 -17.40
C LYS A 151 -11.93 -10.91 -17.46
N TYR A 152 -11.03 -10.53 -18.37
CA TYR A 152 -9.71 -11.13 -18.54
C TYR A 152 -8.62 -10.44 -17.72
N ASP A 153 -8.89 -9.27 -17.16
CA ASP A 153 -7.92 -8.52 -16.37
C ASP A 153 -8.12 -8.85 -14.88
N MET A 154 -7.26 -9.69 -14.35
CA MET A 154 -7.32 -10.13 -12.95
C MET A 154 -6.82 -9.06 -11.96
N TYR A 155 -6.29 -7.94 -12.46
CA TYR A 155 -5.87 -6.81 -11.65
C TYR A 155 -6.96 -5.74 -11.53
N ALA A 156 -7.84 -5.64 -12.51
CA ALA A 156 -8.97 -4.72 -12.55
C ALA A 156 -10.09 -5.11 -11.57
#